data_d4d79163847bdaf464112325fa566b67
#
_entry.id   d4d79163847bdaf464112325fa566b67
#
_cell.length_a   1.000
_cell.length_b   1.000
_cell.length_c   1.000
_cell.angle_alpha   90.00
_cell.angle_beta   90.00
_cell.angle_gamma   90.00
#
_symmetry.space_group_name_H-M   'P 1'
#
loop_
_entity.id
_entity.type
_entity.pdbx_description
1 polymer ?
#
loop_
_entity_poly.entity_id
_entity_poly.type
_entity_poly.pdbx_seq_one_letter_code
_entity_poly.pdbx_strand_id
1 'polypeptide(L)'
;MGAVSEGYADAYAGRFWGDLSASLGRVGSGYLLAVIPGVALGLASGRSPALASLLSPIINGARAVPGISWLPLALLWLGIGFRATVFLIALAGFFPAYLNAAAGAASVPPVLIRAGRMLGFGRRAIFFRVVIPSAMPQVRTGLRVALGMSFSYLVL
;
A
#
# COMPACT_ATOMS: atom_id res chain seq x y z
N MET A 1 -36.66 18.82 -29.63
CA MET A 1 -35.47 17.94 -29.60
C MET A 1 -34.46 18.32 -28.50
N GLY A 2 -34.43 19.52 -27.95
CA GLY A 2 -33.50 19.96 -26.89
C GLY A 2 -33.71 19.33 -25.50
N ALA A 3 -34.93 19.20 -25.03
CA ALA A 3 -35.23 18.72 -23.67
C ALA A 3 -34.85 17.26 -23.41
N VAL A 4 -34.86 16.42 -24.46
CA VAL A 4 -34.48 14.99 -24.35
C VAL A 4 -32.96 14.85 -24.22
N SER A 5 -32.20 15.67 -24.95
CA SER A 5 -30.72 15.66 -24.88
C SER A 5 -30.19 16.20 -23.53
N GLU A 6 -30.84 17.16 -22.93
CA GLU A 6 -30.49 17.71 -21.62
C GLU A 6 -30.76 16.67 -20.51
N GLY A 7 -31.91 16.00 -20.53
CA GLY A 7 -32.21 14.94 -19.57
C GLY A 7 -31.25 13.73 -19.62
N TYR A 8 -30.76 13.37 -20.80
CA TYR A 8 -29.71 12.35 -20.93
C TYR A 8 -28.37 12.85 -20.39
N ALA A 9 -27.96 14.08 -20.68
CA ALA A 9 -26.72 14.67 -20.20
C ALA A 9 -26.67 14.73 -18.66
N ASP A 10 -27.77 15.16 -18.02
CA ASP A 10 -27.88 15.22 -16.57
C ASP A 10 -27.87 13.82 -15.91
N ALA A 11 -28.56 12.85 -16.54
CA ALA A 11 -28.53 11.45 -16.06
C ALA A 11 -27.15 10.80 -16.21
N TYR A 12 -26.42 11.09 -17.29
CA TYR A 12 -25.04 10.63 -17.47
C TYR A 12 -24.09 11.32 -16.49
N ALA A 13 -24.22 12.61 -16.27
CA ALA A 13 -23.42 13.35 -15.29
C ALA A 13 -23.64 12.83 -13.87
N GLY A 14 -24.87 12.59 -13.45
CA GLY A 14 -25.19 12.04 -12.13
C GLY A 14 -24.61 10.64 -11.91
N ARG A 15 -24.70 9.75 -12.91
CA ARG A 15 -24.10 8.41 -12.85
C ARG A 15 -22.58 8.48 -12.83
N PHE A 16 -21.97 9.32 -13.66
CA PHE A 16 -20.52 9.50 -13.70
C PHE A 16 -19.95 9.91 -12.35
N TRP A 17 -20.55 10.88 -11.66
CA TRP A 17 -20.09 11.30 -10.33
C TRP A 17 -20.29 10.22 -9.28
N GLY A 18 -21.38 9.46 -9.36
CA GLY A 18 -21.64 8.31 -8.50
C GLY A 18 -20.59 7.21 -8.67
N ASP A 19 -20.30 6.83 -9.92
CA ASP A 19 -19.33 5.80 -10.26
C ASP A 19 -17.89 6.24 -9.90
N LEU A 20 -17.57 7.51 -10.13
CA LEU A 20 -16.27 8.08 -9.77
C LEU A 20 -16.06 8.06 -8.25
N SER A 21 -17.05 8.49 -7.48
CA SER A 21 -16.95 8.48 -6.01
C SER A 21 -16.82 7.05 -5.44
N ALA A 22 -17.58 6.10 -6.00
CA ALA A 22 -17.48 4.69 -5.63
C ALA A 22 -16.11 4.10 -5.97
N SER A 23 -15.56 4.44 -7.14
CA SER A 23 -14.23 4.01 -7.58
C SER A 23 -13.13 4.59 -6.70
N LEU A 24 -13.18 5.89 -6.41
CA LEU A 24 -12.25 6.54 -5.49
C LEU A 24 -12.36 5.97 -4.07
N GLY A 25 -13.56 5.64 -3.61
CA GLY A 25 -13.77 4.97 -2.33
C GLY A 25 -13.11 3.58 -2.26
N ARG A 26 -13.21 2.79 -3.35
CA ARG A 26 -12.55 1.48 -3.44
C ARG A 26 -11.03 1.61 -3.43
N VAL A 27 -10.48 2.50 -4.27
CA VAL A 27 -9.03 2.73 -4.33
C VAL A 27 -8.53 3.31 -3.01
N GLY A 28 -9.18 4.31 -2.46
CA GLY A 28 -8.77 4.94 -1.20
C GLY A 28 -8.74 3.96 -0.03
N SER A 29 -9.82 3.18 0.15
CA SER A 29 -9.88 2.18 1.22
C SER A 29 -8.87 1.06 1.02
N GLY A 30 -8.75 0.51 -0.19
CA GLY A 30 -7.78 -0.53 -0.51
C GLY A 30 -6.34 -0.06 -0.36
N TYR A 31 -6.04 1.15 -0.82
CA TYR A 31 -4.72 1.76 -0.67
C TYR A 31 -4.34 1.98 0.80
N LEU A 32 -5.24 2.51 1.62
CA LEU A 32 -4.97 2.69 3.05
C LEU A 32 -4.75 1.35 3.77
N LEU A 33 -5.58 0.34 3.46
CA LEU A 33 -5.42 -1.01 3.98
C LEU A 33 -4.10 -1.67 3.54
N ALA A 34 -3.56 -1.30 2.40
CA ALA A 34 -2.26 -1.75 1.91
C ALA A 34 -1.09 -1.05 2.60
N VAL A 35 -1.14 0.29 2.59
CA VAL A 35 -0.01 1.16 2.94
C VAL A 35 0.27 1.16 4.44
N ILE A 36 -0.78 1.23 5.26
CA ILE A 36 -0.60 1.30 6.71
C ILE A 36 0.16 0.07 7.23
N PRO A 37 -0.32 -1.17 7.02
CA PRO A 37 0.42 -2.35 7.47
C PRO A 37 1.70 -2.58 6.67
N GLY A 38 1.72 -2.30 5.37
CA GLY A 38 2.89 -2.46 4.51
C GLY A 38 4.07 -1.62 4.98
N VAL A 39 3.87 -0.33 5.20
CA VAL A 39 4.92 0.56 5.68
C VAL A 39 5.34 0.20 7.12
N ALA A 40 4.38 -0.05 8.02
CA ALA A 40 4.69 -0.39 9.40
C ALA A 40 5.52 -1.68 9.52
N LEU A 41 5.08 -2.76 8.86
CA LEU A 41 5.81 -4.03 8.83
C LEU A 41 7.13 -3.92 8.08
N GLY A 42 7.18 -3.16 6.98
CA GLY A 42 8.39 -2.92 6.21
C GLY A 42 9.47 -2.22 7.04
N LEU A 43 9.13 -1.09 7.69
CA LEU A 43 10.07 -0.37 8.55
C LEU A 43 10.55 -1.23 9.73
N ALA A 44 9.66 -2.00 10.35
CA ALA A 44 10.00 -2.90 11.44
C ALA A 44 10.95 -4.02 10.98
N SER A 45 10.65 -4.66 9.85
CA SER A 45 11.42 -5.75 9.29
C SER A 45 12.81 -5.28 8.80
N GLY A 46 12.90 -4.09 8.18
CA GLY A 46 14.18 -3.52 7.76
C GLY A 46 15.15 -3.21 8.92
N ARG A 47 14.65 -3.17 10.16
CA ARG A 47 15.48 -2.94 11.37
C ARG A 47 15.65 -4.17 12.27
N SER A 48 14.90 -5.23 12.04
CA SER A 48 14.94 -6.46 12.82
C SER A 48 15.24 -7.65 11.92
N PRO A 49 16.47 -8.20 11.96
CA PRO A 49 16.83 -9.40 11.18
C PRO A 49 15.91 -10.60 11.49
N ALA A 50 15.51 -10.76 12.74
CA ALA A 50 14.59 -11.83 13.13
C ALA A 50 13.19 -11.67 12.49
N LEU A 51 12.68 -10.44 12.42
CA LEU A 51 11.40 -10.18 11.76
C LEU A 51 11.53 -10.30 10.23
N ALA A 52 12.65 -9.85 9.68
CA ALA A 52 12.94 -10.01 8.26
C ALA A 52 13.02 -11.49 7.85
N SER A 53 13.73 -12.34 8.62
CA SER A 53 13.83 -13.77 8.32
C SER A 53 12.49 -14.51 8.42
N LEU A 54 11.62 -14.09 9.31
CA LEU A 54 10.27 -14.64 9.45
C LEU A 54 9.32 -14.20 8.32
N LEU A 55 9.33 -12.91 7.99
CA LEU A 55 8.40 -12.35 6.99
C LEU A 55 8.86 -12.56 5.55
N SER A 56 10.18 -12.59 5.29
CA SER A 56 10.72 -12.70 3.94
C SER A 56 10.19 -13.90 3.14
N PRO A 57 10.17 -15.15 3.66
CA PRO A 57 9.64 -16.27 2.89
C PRO A 57 8.15 -16.12 2.59
N ILE A 58 7.36 -15.59 3.54
CA ILE A 58 5.92 -15.38 3.37
C ILE A 58 5.66 -14.30 2.31
N ILE A 59 6.32 -13.16 2.42
CA ILE A 59 6.16 -12.04 1.50
C ILE A 59 6.64 -12.42 0.09
N ASN A 60 7.78 -13.09 -0.02
CA ASN A 60 8.31 -13.51 -1.32
C ASN A 60 7.45 -14.61 -1.96
N GLY A 61 6.93 -15.55 -1.19
CA GLY A 61 5.99 -16.55 -1.67
C GLY A 61 4.67 -15.94 -2.14
N ALA A 62 4.09 -15.04 -1.35
CA ALA A 62 2.83 -14.41 -1.70
C ALA A 62 2.93 -13.51 -2.96
N ARG A 63 4.01 -12.75 -3.11
CA ARG A 63 4.23 -11.89 -4.30
C ARG A 63 4.61 -12.66 -5.57
N ALA A 64 5.09 -13.91 -5.44
CA ALA A 64 5.40 -14.76 -6.59
C ALA A 64 4.15 -15.16 -7.36
N VAL A 65 2.99 -15.17 -6.69
CA VAL A 65 1.69 -15.41 -7.34
C VAL A 65 1.25 -14.10 -8.01
N PRO A 66 1.02 -14.10 -9.34
CA PRO A 66 0.49 -12.92 -10.03
C PRO A 66 -0.79 -12.43 -9.36
N GLY A 67 -0.89 -11.12 -9.12
CA GLY A 67 -2.02 -10.56 -8.38
C GLY A 67 -3.39 -10.88 -8.97
N ILE A 68 -3.48 -10.99 -10.30
CA ILE A 68 -4.73 -11.38 -10.99
C ILE A 68 -5.17 -12.80 -10.64
N SER A 69 -4.25 -13.69 -10.30
CA SER A 69 -4.56 -15.07 -9.90
C SER A 69 -5.31 -15.16 -8.57
N TRP A 70 -5.31 -14.07 -7.78
CA TRP A 70 -6.09 -13.97 -6.55
C TRP A 70 -7.56 -13.62 -6.79
N LEU A 71 -7.92 -13.20 -8.02
CA LEU A 71 -9.28 -12.78 -8.36
C LEU A 71 -10.33 -13.89 -8.09
N PRO A 72 -10.17 -15.15 -8.56
CA PRO A 72 -11.15 -16.19 -8.26
C PRO A 72 -11.31 -16.45 -6.78
N LEU A 73 -10.22 -16.42 -6.03
CA LEU A 73 -10.22 -16.64 -4.59
C LEU A 73 -10.90 -15.48 -3.83
N ALA A 74 -10.63 -14.25 -4.25
CA ALA A 74 -11.30 -13.06 -3.71
C ALA A 74 -12.81 -13.10 -3.95
N LEU A 75 -13.25 -13.51 -5.15
CA LEU A 75 -14.66 -13.65 -5.47
C LEU A 75 -15.33 -14.78 -4.69
N LEU A 76 -14.63 -15.89 -4.46
CA LEU A 76 -15.14 -17.02 -3.68
C LEU A 76 -15.34 -16.66 -2.20
N TRP A 77 -14.39 -15.94 -1.61
CA TRP A 77 -14.41 -15.60 -0.18
C TRP A 77 -15.25 -14.36 0.15
N LEU A 78 -15.18 -13.34 -0.69
CA LEU A 78 -15.75 -12.01 -0.42
C LEU A 78 -16.98 -11.69 -1.27
N GLY A 79 -17.28 -12.55 -2.26
CA GLY A 79 -18.35 -12.32 -3.22
C GLY A 79 -17.98 -11.27 -4.28
N ILE A 80 -18.88 -11.06 -5.22
CA ILE A 80 -18.76 -10.03 -6.26
C ILE A 80 -19.09 -8.68 -5.65
N GLY A 81 -18.22 -7.69 -5.82
CA GLY A 81 -18.48 -6.30 -5.43
C GLY A 81 -17.35 -5.59 -4.70
N PHE A 82 -17.71 -4.61 -3.89
CA PHE A 82 -16.80 -3.68 -3.22
C PHE A 82 -15.68 -4.38 -2.44
N ARG A 83 -16.00 -5.41 -1.66
CA ARG A 83 -15.05 -6.10 -0.78
C ARG A 83 -13.94 -6.82 -1.54
N ALA A 84 -14.29 -7.55 -2.61
CA ALA A 84 -13.32 -8.26 -3.44
C ALA A 84 -12.37 -7.28 -4.14
N THR A 85 -12.91 -6.19 -4.70
CA THR A 85 -12.11 -5.14 -5.34
C THR A 85 -11.15 -4.48 -4.34
N VAL A 86 -11.63 -4.10 -3.16
CA VAL A 86 -10.79 -3.49 -2.10
C VAL A 86 -9.68 -4.44 -1.66
N PHE A 87 -9.97 -5.73 -1.52
CA PHE A 87 -8.97 -6.75 -1.16
C PHE A 87 -7.86 -6.86 -2.22
N LEU A 88 -8.23 -6.91 -3.50
CA LEU A 88 -7.25 -7.00 -4.59
C LEU A 88 -6.40 -5.73 -4.69
N ILE A 89 -6.99 -4.55 -4.53
CA ILE A 89 -6.28 -3.28 -4.49
C ILE A 89 -5.33 -3.25 -3.29
N ALA A 90 -5.77 -3.70 -2.11
CA ALA A 90 -4.94 -3.76 -0.92
C ALA A 90 -3.77 -4.74 -1.09
N LEU A 91 -4.00 -5.90 -1.68
CA LEU A 91 -2.96 -6.87 -1.96
C LEU A 91 -1.90 -6.30 -2.92
N ALA A 92 -2.35 -5.66 -4.01
CA ALA A 92 -1.45 -5.06 -5.01
C ALA A 92 -0.58 -3.93 -4.44
N GLY A 93 -1.15 -3.08 -3.60
CA GLY A 93 -0.46 -1.94 -2.98
C GLY A 93 0.45 -2.34 -1.80
N PHE A 94 0.14 -3.44 -1.11
CA PHE A 94 0.87 -3.87 0.08
C PHE A 94 2.34 -4.20 -0.21
N PHE A 95 2.62 -5.00 -1.24
CA PHE A 95 3.98 -5.45 -1.53
C PHE A 95 4.94 -4.32 -1.84
N PRO A 96 4.66 -3.38 -2.76
CA PRO A 96 5.56 -2.26 -3.02
C PRO A 96 5.72 -1.35 -1.80
N ALA A 97 4.67 -1.11 -1.01
CA ALA A 97 4.76 -0.34 0.23
C ALA A 97 5.70 -1.02 1.25
N TYR A 98 5.53 -2.33 1.49
CA TYR A 98 6.37 -3.11 2.38
C TYR A 98 7.83 -3.14 1.93
N LEU A 99 8.09 -3.53 0.68
CA LEU A 99 9.45 -3.71 0.18
C LEU A 99 10.26 -2.42 0.19
N ASN A 100 9.67 -1.31 -0.25
CA ASN A 100 10.35 -0.02 -0.22
C ASN A 100 10.57 0.50 1.20
N ALA A 101 9.61 0.29 2.11
CA ALA A 101 9.80 0.67 3.50
C ALA A 101 10.88 -0.18 4.19
N ALA A 102 10.93 -1.49 3.92
CA ALA A 102 11.95 -2.38 4.44
C ALA A 102 13.34 -2.01 3.92
N ALA A 103 13.47 -1.78 2.61
CA ALA A 103 14.71 -1.34 1.99
C ALA A 103 15.17 0.02 2.54
N GLY A 104 14.24 0.98 2.70
CA GLY A 104 14.52 2.28 3.29
C GLY A 104 15.03 2.20 4.72
N ALA A 105 14.41 1.37 5.56
CA ALA A 105 14.86 1.18 6.94
C ALA A 105 16.20 0.43 7.02
N ALA A 106 16.45 -0.52 6.12
CA ALA A 106 17.70 -1.27 6.06
C ALA A 106 18.88 -0.41 5.56
N SER A 107 18.63 0.55 4.67
CA SER A 107 19.65 1.42 4.08
C SER A 107 20.15 2.54 5.01
N VAL A 108 19.55 2.71 6.18
CA VAL A 108 19.98 3.76 7.14
C VAL A 108 21.40 3.52 7.60
N PRO A 109 22.34 4.48 7.39
CA PRO A 109 23.74 4.32 7.73
C PRO A 109 23.95 3.99 9.22
N PRO A 110 24.76 2.98 9.54
CA PRO A 110 25.04 2.60 10.94
C PRO A 110 25.63 3.75 11.77
N VAL A 111 26.30 4.70 11.11
CA VAL A 111 26.89 5.87 11.78
C VAL A 111 25.82 6.74 12.44
N LEU A 112 24.67 6.94 11.80
CA LEU A 112 23.57 7.73 12.36
C LEU A 112 22.98 7.07 13.61
N ILE A 113 22.90 5.74 13.59
CA ILE A 113 22.40 4.96 14.73
C ILE A 113 23.38 5.03 15.90
N ARG A 114 24.70 4.94 15.62
CA ARG A 114 25.74 5.08 16.64
C ARG A 114 25.73 6.49 17.25
N ALA A 115 25.64 7.53 16.40
CA ALA A 115 25.55 8.91 16.86
C ALA A 115 24.32 9.12 17.78
N GLY A 116 23.16 8.60 17.41
CA GLY A 116 21.96 8.65 18.24
C GLY A 116 22.15 7.97 19.60
N ARG A 117 22.87 6.84 19.65
CA ARG A 117 23.20 6.16 20.91
C ARG A 117 24.14 6.97 21.79
N MET A 118 25.16 7.63 21.19
CA MET A 118 26.09 8.51 21.90
C MET A 118 25.37 9.71 22.53
N LEU A 119 24.29 10.18 21.88
CA LEU A 119 23.40 11.24 22.41
C LEU A 119 22.40 10.73 23.48
N GLY A 120 22.53 9.47 23.90
CA GLY A 120 21.65 8.88 24.92
C GLY A 120 20.26 8.45 24.42
N PHE A 121 20.03 8.39 23.10
CA PHE A 121 18.73 7.98 22.58
C PHE A 121 18.50 6.48 22.78
N GLY A 122 17.39 6.12 23.41
CA GLY A 122 16.91 4.73 23.49
C GLY A 122 16.47 4.19 22.13
N ARG A 123 16.29 2.87 22.03
CA ARG A 123 15.91 2.17 20.79
C ARG A 123 14.67 2.77 20.10
N ARG A 124 13.63 3.13 20.87
CA ARG A 124 12.42 3.77 20.32
C ARG A 124 12.70 5.15 19.76
N ALA A 125 13.47 5.97 20.47
CA ALA A 125 13.83 7.31 20.01
C ALA A 125 14.67 7.27 18.72
N ILE A 126 15.61 6.33 18.60
CA ILE A 126 16.38 6.10 17.37
C ILE A 126 15.45 5.70 16.22
N PHE A 127 14.49 4.81 16.46
CA PHE A 127 13.55 4.37 15.42
C PHE A 127 12.73 5.55 14.89
N PHE A 128 12.10 6.33 15.76
CA PHE A 128 11.24 7.44 15.33
C PHE A 128 11.98 8.67 14.86
N ARG A 129 13.15 9.00 15.44
CA ARG A 129 13.91 10.24 15.15
C ARG A 129 15.02 10.07 14.11
N VAL A 130 15.50 8.86 13.88
CA VAL A 130 16.58 8.58 12.93
C VAL A 130 16.11 7.70 11.80
N VAL A 131 15.57 6.51 12.12
CA VAL A 131 15.23 5.51 11.08
C VAL A 131 14.09 5.98 10.19
N ILE A 132 12.96 6.37 10.75
CA ILE A 132 11.79 6.79 9.97
C ILE A 132 12.12 8.00 9.07
N PRO A 133 12.69 9.11 9.56
CA PRO A 133 13.03 10.23 8.69
C PRO A 133 14.03 9.87 7.60
N SER A 134 15.04 9.06 7.91
CA SER A 134 16.05 8.61 6.93
C SER A 134 15.47 7.65 5.87
N ALA A 135 14.50 6.84 6.23
CA ALA A 135 13.83 5.91 5.32
C ALA A 135 12.75 6.61 4.46
N MET A 136 12.32 7.82 4.83
CA MET A 136 11.18 8.50 4.20
C MET A 136 11.28 8.66 2.67
N PRO A 137 12.43 8.98 2.06
CA PRO A 137 12.54 9.05 0.60
C PRO A 137 12.13 7.74 -0.07
N GLN A 138 12.61 6.61 0.46
CA GLN A 138 12.30 5.27 -0.07
C GLN A 138 10.82 4.89 0.19
N VAL A 139 10.30 5.23 1.36
CA VAL A 139 8.88 5.03 1.69
C VAL A 139 7.99 5.79 0.70
N ARG A 140 8.30 7.05 0.40
CA ARG A 140 7.54 7.86 -0.59
C ARG A 140 7.54 7.22 -1.98
N THR A 141 8.66 6.64 -2.40
CA THR A 141 8.75 5.87 -3.65
C THR A 141 7.80 4.67 -3.61
N GLY A 142 7.84 3.89 -2.53
CA GLY A 142 6.93 2.76 -2.31
C GLY A 142 5.46 3.16 -2.34
N LEU A 143 5.10 4.28 -1.72
CA LEU A 143 3.74 4.82 -1.72
C LEU A 143 3.25 5.18 -3.12
N ARG A 144 4.10 5.81 -3.94
CA ARG A 144 3.76 6.14 -5.34
C ARG A 144 3.53 4.89 -6.19
N VAL A 145 4.41 3.90 -6.06
CA VAL A 145 4.26 2.62 -6.78
C VAL A 145 3.01 1.89 -6.32
N ALA A 146 2.76 1.83 -5.01
CA ALA A 146 1.56 1.23 -4.44
C ALA A 146 0.29 1.90 -4.97
N LEU A 147 0.27 3.24 -5.07
CA LEU A 147 -0.85 3.99 -5.61
C LEU A 147 -1.10 3.64 -7.09
N GLY A 148 -0.05 3.63 -7.91
CA GLY A 148 -0.15 3.25 -9.32
C GLY A 148 -0.72 1.84 -9.52
N MET A 149 -0.22 0.86 -8.73
CA MET A 149 -0.75 -0.50 -8.76
C MET A 149 -2.21 -0.57 -8.29
N SER A 150 -2.57 0.17 -7.24
CA SER A 150 -3.94 0.23 -6.72
C SER A 150 -4.93 0.71 -7.79
N PHE A 151 -4.56 1.72 -8.59
CA PHE A 151 -5.37 2.18 -9.72
C PHE A 151 -5.45 1.14 -10.86
N SER A 152 -4.35 0.45 -11.16
CA SER A 152 -4.35 -0.60 -12.19
C SER A 152 -5.30 -1.75 -11.85
N TYR A 153 -5.44 -2.08 -10.57
CA TYR A 153 -6.34 -3.13 -10.09
C TYR A 153 -7.80 -2.68 -9.96
N LEU A 154 -8.10 -1.39 -10.04
CA LEU A 154 -9.48 -0.90 -10.10
C LEU A 154 -10.14 -1.28 -11.43
N VAL A 155 -9.36 -1.38 -12.51
CA VAL A 155 -9.85 -1.62 -13.88
C VAL A 155 -10.09 -3.13 -14.14
N LEU A 156 -9.63 -4.00 -13.24
CA LEU A 156 -9.86 -5.44 -13.29
C LEU A 156 -11.23 -5.83 -12.75
#